data_ec242cec3b3f4378d045688ff63c0f02
#
_entry.id   ec242cec3b3f4378d045688ff63c0f02
#
_cell.length_a   1.000
_cell.length_b   1.000
_cell.length_c   1.000
_cell.angle_alpha   90.00
_cell.angle_beta   90.00
_cell.angle_gamma   90.00
#
_symmetry.space_group_name_H-M   'P 1'
#
loop_
_entity.id
_entity.type
_entity.pdbx_description
1 polymer ?
#
loop_
_entity_poly.entity_id
_entity_poly.type
_entity_poly.pdbx_seq_one_letter_code
_entity_poly.pdbx_strand_id
1 'polypeptide(L)'
;MEGAVQYLGQYAIKASLVAAAYFAPCQEVIGIVFLFWLADLVFGVLASKNRHAPRSSRRMRKSVGKLIGYMAAILLAFLIDKLVPNLWIIPHRLMAAYLCVCELISILENLAIITQAKAFVSLIKLIRGKNDENVIYDSVSYTHLRAHETRGNLV
;
A
#
# COMPACT_ATOMS: atom_id res chain seq x y z
N MET A 1 -3.66 -8.61 -45.62
CA MET A 1 -3.08 -8.18 -44.32
C MET A 1 -4.13 -7.91 -43.27
N GLU A 2 -5.28 -7.30 -43.58
CA GLU A 2 -6.35 -7.00 -42.62
C GLU A 2 -6.97 -8.23 -41.93
N GLY A 3 -7.17 -9.33 -42.63
CA GLY A 3 -7.70 -10.57 -42.06
C GLY A 3 -6.81 -11.17 -40.96
N ALA A 4 -5.48 -11.16 -41.16
CA ALA A 4 -4.54 -11.68 -40.16
C ALA A 4 -4.53 -10.84 -38.86
N VAL A 5 -4.65 -9.53 -38.95
CA VAL A 5 -4.73 -8.61 -37.80
C VAL A 5 -6.04 -8.85 -37.03
N GLN A 6 -7.15 -9.10 -37.73
CA GLN A 6 -8.45 -9.38 -37.11
C GLN A 6 -8.44 -10.73 -36.37
N TYR A 7 -7.84 -11.77 -36.95
CA TYR A 7 -7.68 -13.07 -36.27
C TYR A 7 -6.77 -12.96 -35.03
N LEU A 8 -5.63 -12.27 -35.13
CA LEU A 8 -4.75 -12.01 -33.99
C LEU A 8 -5.49 -11.28 -32.84
N GLY A 9 -6.31 -10.27 -33.19
CA GLY A 9 -7.13 -9.57 -32.22
C GLY A 9 -8.12 -10.48 -31.49
N GLN A 10 -8.81 -11.36 -32.22
CA GLN A 10 -9.74 -12.31 -31.62
C GLN A 10 -9.06 -13.34 -30.71
N TYR A 11 -7.88 -13.84 -31.10
CA TYR A 11 -7.09 -14.74 -30.25
C TYR A 11 -6.59 -14.05 -28.98
N ALA A 12 -6.13 -12.80 -29.08
CA ALA A 12 -5.71 -12.01 -27.93
C ALA A 12 -6.86 -11.80 -26.93
N ILE A 13 -8.07 -11.46 -27.43
CA ILE A 13 -9.26 -11.31 -26.57
C ILE A 13 -9.63 -12.64 -25.90
N LYS A 14 -9.65 -13.75 -26.63
CA LYS A 14 -9.95 -15.07 -26.05
C LYS A 14 -8.91 -15.46 -24.99
N ALA A 15 -7.62 -15.26 -25.26
CA ALA A 15 -6.56 -15.56 -24.32
C ALA A 15 -6.66 -14.69 -23.05
N SER A 16 -6.99 -13.40 -23.18
CA SER A 16 -7.18 -12.52 -22.03
C SER A 16 -8.39 -12.91 -21.18
N LEU A 17 -9.50 -13.34 -21.80
CA LEU A 17 -10.67 -13.83 -21.07
C LEU A 17 -10.38 -15.13 -20.31
N VAL A 18 -9.66 -16.06 -20.92
CA VAL A 18 -9.24 -17.31 -20.26
C VAL A 18 -8.32 -17.00 -19.07
N ALA A 19 -7.34 -16.11 -19.25
CA ALA A 19 -6.48 -15.67 -18.16
C ALA A 19 -7.28 -14.99 -17.04
N ALA A 20 -8.20 -14.10 -17.36
CA ALA A 20 -9.06 -13.43 -16.38
C ALA A 20 -9.92 -14.44 -15.61
N ALA A 21 -10.50 -15.43 -16.29
CA ALA A 21 -11.29 -16.49 -15.65
C ALA A 21 -10.40 -17.36 -14.72
N TYR A 22 -9.18 -17.66 -15.12
CA TYR A 22 -8.23 -18.43 -14.30
C TYR A 22 -7.88 -17.71 -12.98
N PHE A 23 -7.70 -16.39 -13.03
CA PHE A 23 -7.37 -15.57 -11.86
C PHE A 23 -8.62 -14.99 -11.15
N ALA A 24 -9.84 -15.34 -11.58
CA ALA A 24 -11.07 -14.87 -10.95
C ALA A 24 -11.12 -15.07 -9.43
N PRO A 25 -10.62 -16.18 -8.84
CA PRO A 25 -10.61 -16.36 -7.39
C PRO A 25 -9.76 -15.33 -6.62
N CYS A 26 -8.82 -14.65 -7.29
CA CYS A 26 -7.99 -13.61 -6.68
C CYS A 26 -8.64 -12.22 -6.67
N GLN A 27 -9.73 -12.02 -7.41
CA GLN A 27 -10.32 -10.69 -7.63
C GLN A 27 -10.72 -10.01 -6.32
N GLU A 28 -11.28 -10.77 -5.38
CA GLU A 28 -11.69 -10.24 -4.07
C GLU A 28 -10.49 -9.70 -3.28
N VAL A 29 -9.44 -10.51 -3.12
CA VAL A 29 -8.26 -10.11 -2.35
C VAL A 29 -7.46 -9.00 -3.04
N ILE A 30 -7.41 -9.00 -4.37
CA ILE A 30 -6.81 -7.93 -5.17
C ILE A 30 -7.58 -6.62 -4.94
N GLY A 31 -8.92 -6.67 -4.96
CA GLY A 31 -9.77 -5.52 -4.70
C GLY A 31 -9.54 -4.92 -3.31
N ILE A 32 -9.45 -5.77 -2.28
CA ILE A 32 -9.17 -5.34 -0.91
C ILE A 32 -7.80 -4.66 -0.81
N VAL A 33 -6.74 -5.29 -1.33
CA VAL A 33 -5.38 -4.72 -1.31
C VAL A 33 -5.31 -3.41 -2.08
N PHE A 34 -6.01 -3.32 -3.22
CA PHE A 34 -6.11 -2.07 -3.99
C PHE A 34 -6.77 -0.95 -3.20
N LEU A 35 -7.84 -1.23 -2.44
CA LEU A 35 -8.51 -0.24 -1.59
C LEU A 35 -7.59 0.26 -0.47
N PHE A 36 -6.83 -0.63 0.19
CA PHE A 36 -5.85 -0.24 1.18
C PHE A 36 -4.74 0.63 0.59
N TRP A 37 -4.20 0.25 -0.57
CA TRP A 37 -3.21 1.05 -1.28
C TRP A 37 -3.76 2.43 -1.68
N LEU A 38 -5.01 2.49 -2.14
CA LEU A 38 -5.65 3.76 -2.51
C LEU A 38 -5.85 4.65 -1.27
N ALA A 39 -6.26 4.08 -0.15
CA ALA A 39 -6.39 4.78 1.12
C ALA A 39 -5.03 5.34 1.58
N ASP A 40 -3.93 4.53 1.55
CA ASP A 40 -2.59 5.01 1.86
C ASP A 40 -2.18 6.19 0.97
N LEU A 41 -2.46 6.09 -0.33
CA LEU A 41 -2.18 7.17 -1.27
C LEU A 41 -2.92 8.46 -0.89
N VAL A 42 -4.22 8.37 -0.57
CA VAL A 42 -5.06 9.51 -0.20
C VAL A 42 -4.56 10.14 1.11
N PHE A 43 -4.39 9.35 2.17
CA PHE A 43 -3.92 9.85 3.46
C PHE A 43 -2.48 10.36 3.39
N GLY A 44 -1.61 9.74 2.60
CA GLY A 44 -0.26 10.24 2.34
C GLY A 44 -0.24 11.60 1.64
N VAL A 45 -1.18 11.83 0.73
CA VAL A 45 -1.38 13.13 0.09
C VAL A 45 -1.87 14.18 1.09
N LEU A 46 -2.85 13.84 1.93
CA LEU A 46 -3.37 14.73 2.96
C LEU A 46 -2.29 15.07 4.00
N ALA A 47 -1.55 14.08 4.48
CA ALA A 47 -0.42 14.28 5.40
C ALA A 47 0.67 15.18 4.82
N SER A 48 0.94 15.09 3.50
CA SER A 48 1.96 15.94 2.85
C SER A 48 1.58 17.42 2.83
N LYS A 49 0.30 17.75 2.80
CA LYS A 49 -0.18 19.14 2.92
C LYS A 49 0.16 19.73 4.29
N ASN A 50 -0.02 18.95 5.36
CA ASN A 50 0.28 19.40 6.73
C ASN A 50 1.79 19.57 6.98
N ARG A 51 2.63 18.84 6.22
CA ARG A 51 4.10 18.95 6.32
C ARG A 51 4.70 20.08 5.49
N HIS A 52 3.91 20.86 4.72
CA HIS A 52 4.40 21.84 3.74
C HIS A 52 5.47 21.28 2.78
N ALA A 53 5.49 19.98 2.56
CA ALA A 53 6.47 19.30 1.72
C ALA A 53 5.99 19.28 0.26
N PRO A 54 6.83 19.71 -0.72
CA PRO A 54 6.43 19.74 -2.12
C PRO A 54 6.09 18.33 -2.62
N ARG A 55 4.98 18.24 -3.36
CA ARG A 55 4.55 17.00 -4.03
C ARG A 55 5.57 16.66 -5.11
N SER A 56 6.25 15.53 -4.95
CA SER A 56 7.20 15.04 -5.96
C SER A 56 6.54 13.94 -6.79
N SER A 57 6.54 14.10 -8.12
CA SER A 57 6.14 13.07 -9.09
C SER A 57 6.90 11.75 -8.88
N ARG A 58 8.08 11.83 -8.27
CA ARG A 58 8.90 10.68 -7.90
C ARG A 58 8.22 9.78 -6.83
N ARG A 59 7.46 10.38 -5.89
CA ARG A 59 6.70 9.61 -4.87
C ARG A 59 5.54 8.85 -5.50
N MET A 60 4.81 9.46 -6.43
CA MET A 60 3.71 8.79 -7.14
C MET A 60 4.21 7.59 -7.96
N ARG A 61 5.33 7.71 -8.67
CA ARG A 61 5.91 6.57 -9.40
C ARG A 61 6.31 5.42 -8.49
N LYS A 62 6.84 5.71 -7.30
CA LYS A 62 7.15 4.68 -6.30
C LYS A 62 5.89 3.97 -5.80
N SER A 63 4.79 4.68 -5.59
CA SER A 63 3.52 4.11 -5.14
C SER A 63 2.90 3.19 -6.21
N VAL A 64 2.96 3.57 -7.49
CA VAL A 64 2.51 2.71 -8.60
C VAL A 64 3.38 1.45 -8.72
N GLY A 65 4.71 1.58 -8.60
CA GLY A 65 5.62 0.42 -8.60
C GLY A 65 5.33 -0.55 -7.45
N LYS A 66 4.97 -0.03 -6.28
CA LYS A 66 4.54 -0.81 -5.12
C LYS A 66 3.27 -1.62 -5.43
N LEU A 67 2.26 -1.02 -6.07
CA LEU A 67 1.03 -1.69 -6.47
C LEU A 67 1.31 -2.85 -7.45
N ILE A 68 2.13 -2.62 -8.47
CA ILE A 68 2.52 -3.67 -9.43
C ILE A 68 3.19 -4.85 -8.70
N GLY A 69 4.11 -4.56 -7.77
CA GLY A 69 4.75 -5.58 -6.94
C GLY A 69 3.75 -6.37 -6.10
N TYR A 70 2.73 -5.71 -5.54
CA TYR A 70 1.68 -6.36 -4.75
C TYR A 70 0.82 -7.29 -5.61
N MET A 71 0.41 -6.85 -6.79
CA MET A 71 -0.34 -7.69 -7.72
C MET A 71 0.47 -8.93 -8.11
N ALA A 72 1.75 -8.76 -8.45
CA ALA A 72 2.64 -9.87 -8.78
C ALA A 72 2.77 -10.85 -7.60
N ALA A 73 2.95 -10.37 -6.37
CA ALA A 73 3.08 -11.21 -5.18
C ALA A 73 1.80 -12.04 -4.91
N ILE A 74 0.60 -11.44 -5.04
CA ILE A 74 -0.67 -12.15 -4.87
C ILE A 74 -0.85 -13.23 -5.96
N LEU A 75 -0.55 -12.89 -7.22
CA LEU A 75 -0.66 -13.84 -8.33
C LEU A 75 0.30 -15.01 -8.18
N LEU A 76 1.56 -14.77 -7.77
CA LEU A 76 2.53 -15.83 -7.49
C LEU A 76 2.09 -16.70 -6.32
N ALA A 77 1.57 -16.11 -5.25
CA ALA A 77 1.03 -16.86 -4.12
C ALA A 77 -0.19 -17.71 -4.52
N PHE A 78 -1.04 -17.23 -5.44
CA PHE A 78 -2.14 -18.01 -6.00
C PHE A 78 -1.65 -19.20 -6.84
N LEU A 79 -0.56 -19.05 -7.58
CA LEU A 79 0.04 -20.19 -8.30
C LEU A 79 0.56 -21.27 -7.34
N ILE A 80 1.06 -20.87 -6.16
CA ILE A 80 1.44 -21.81 -5.10
C ILE A 80 0.20 -22.56 -4.59
N ASP A 81 -0.94 -21.90 -4.40
CA ASP A 81 -2.20 -22.55 -4.03
C ASP A 81 -2.60 -23.66 -5.03
N LYS A 82 -2.36 -23.40 -6.32
CA LYS A 82 -2.67 -24.36 -7.38
C LYS A 82 -1.67 -25.51 -7.45
N LEU A 83 -0.42 -25.25 -7.10
CA LEU A 83 0.64 -26.24 -7.11
C LEU A 83 0.50 -27.23 -5.94
N VAL A 84 0.09 -26.76 -4.77
CA VAL A 84 -0.02 -27.54 -3.54
C VAL A 84 -1.45 -27.47 -3.02
N PRO A 85 -2.37 -28.26 -3.57
CA PRO A 85 -3.74 -28.34 -3.09
C PRO A 85 -3.76 -28.91 -1.66
N ASN A 86 -4.68 -28.44 -0.82
CA ASN A 86 -4.85 -28.85 0.57
C ASN A 86 -3.83 -28.29 1.59
N LEU A 87 -3.21 -27.15 1.30
CA LEU A 87 -2.50 -26.40 2.32
C LEU A 87 -3.48 -25.90 3.40
N TRP A 88 -3.06 -26.03 4.67
CA TRP A 88 -3.80 -25.51 5.83
C TRP A 88 -4.09 -23.99 5.73
N ILE A 89 -3.21 -23.28 5.06
CA ILE A 89 -3.26 -21.83 4.86
C ILE A 89 -3.36 -21.59 3.36
N ILE A 90 -4.20 -20.67 2.96
CA ILE A 90 -4.36 -20.25 1.57
C ILE A 90 -3.33 -19.14 1.29
N PRO A 91 -2.22 -19.45 0.57
CA PRO A 91 -1.07 -18.53 0.40
C PRO A 91 -1.44 -17.15 -0.14
N HIS A 92 -2.33 -17.06 -1.15
CA HIS A 92 -2.69 -15.74 -1.71
C HIS A 92 -3.48 -14.88 -0.72
N ARG A 93 -4.32 -15.47 0.15
CA ARG A 93 -5.04 -14.74 1.21
C ARG A 93 -4.09 -14.28 2.30
N LEU A 94 -3.14 -15.13 2.69
CA LEU A 94 -2.11 -14.75 3.65
C LEU A 94 -1.23 -13.61 3.12
N MET A 95 -0.83 -13.68 1.85
CA MET A 95 -0.07 -12.61 1.20
C MET A 95 -0.86 -11.31 1.19
N ALA A 96 -2.14 -11.35 0.79
CA ALA A 96 -3.00 -10.18 0.79
C ALA A 96 -3.18 -9.58 2.19
N ALA A 97 -3.40 -10.42 3.22
CA ALA A 97 -3.49 -9.97 4.61
C ALA A 97 -2.21 -9.26 5.08
N TYR A 98 -1.04 -9.84 4.78
CA TYR A 98 0.25 -9.22 5.07
C TYR A 98 0.40 -7.84 4.40
N LEU A 99 0.06 -7.74 3.10
CA LEU A 99 0.12 -6.48 2.36
C LEU A 99 -0.85 -5.44 2.94
N CYS A 100 -2.07 -5.84 3.32
CA CYS A 100 -3.03 -4.95 3.99
C CYS A 100 -2.50 -4.44 5.33
N VAL A 101 -1.82 -5.26 6.13
CA VAL A 101 -1.18 -4.82 7.37
C VAL A 101 -0.08 -3.79 7.10
N CYS A 102 0.74 -4.00 6.07
CA CYS A 102 1.76 -3.02 5.67
C CYS A 102 1.14 -1.67 5.29
N GLU A 103 0.05 -1.68 4.50
CA GLU A 103 -0.66 -0.45 4.13
C GLU A 103 -1.36 0.19 5.33
N LEU A 104 -1.95 -0.62 6.22
CA LEU A 104 -2.60 -0.13 7.44
C LEU A 104 -1.62 0.65 8.32
N ILE A 105 -0.40 0.13 8.51
CA ILE A 105 0.64 0.84 9.26
C ILE A 105 0.95 2.21 8.61
N SER A 106 1.11 2.26 7.29
CA SER A 106 1.36 3.49 6.55
C SER A 106 0.19 4.49 6.68
N ILE A 107 -1.05 4.00 6.60
CA ILE A 107 -2.26 4.80 6.81
C ILE A 107 -2.29 5.39 8.23
N LEU A 108 -2.01 4.57 9.26
CA LEU A 108 -1.96 5.02 10.66
C LEU A 108 -0.88 6.07 10.90
N GLU A 109 0.29 5.93 10.28
CA GLU A 109 1.35 6.95 10.32
C GLU A 109 0.88 8.28 9.70
N ASN A 110 0.23 8.23 8.54
CA ASN A 110 -0.32 9.41 7.89
C ASN A 110 -1.44 10.05 8.72
N LEU A 111 -2.32 9.25 9.34
CA LEU A 111 -3.38 9.73 10.24
C LEU A 111 -2.80 10.35 11.51
N ALA A 112 -1.75 9.77 12.10
CA ALA A 112 -1.07 10.35 13.26
C ALA A 112 -0.55 11.77 12.97
N ILE A 113 -0.06 12.01 11.75
CA ILE A 113 0.41 13.32 11.31
C ILE A 113 -0.74 14.30 11.08
N ILE A 114 -1.84 13.82 10.48
CA ILE A 114 -3.00 14.65 10.17
C ILE A 114 -3.73 15.09 11.45
N THR A 115 -3.95 14.14 12.37
CA THR A 115 -4.78 14.34 13.55
C THR A 115 -3.99 14.72 14.80
N GLN A 116 -2.65 14.51 14.79
CA GLN A 116 -1.77 14.64 15.96
C GLN A 116 -2.21 13.79 17.18
N ALA A 117 -3.03 12.76 16.95
CA ALA A 117 -3.62 11.95 18.00
C ALA A 117 -2.64 10.85 18.44
N LYS A 118 -2.32 10.84 19.74
CA LYS A 118 -1.44 9.82 20.37
C LYS A 118 -1.97 8.38 20.22
N ALA A 119 -3.28 8.21 20.06
CA ALA A 119 -3.90 6.90 19.87
C ALA A 119 -3.35 6.15 18.64
N PHE A 120 -3.13 6.83 17.52
CA PHE A 120 -2.57 6.20 16.32
C PHE A 120 -1.12 5.76 16.51
N VAL A 121 -0.32 6.57 17.23
CA VAL A 121 1.06 6.21 17.60
C VAL A 121 1.08 4.95 18.47
N SER A 122 0.15 4.84 19.43
CA SER A 122 0.02 3.64 20.28
C SER A 122 -0.36 2.40 19.49
N LEU A 123 -1.26 2.51 18.51
CA LEU A 123 -1.63 1.40 17.61
C LEU A 123 -0.46 0.94 16.75
N ILE A 124 0.33 1.87 16.20
CA ILE A 124 1.53 1.53 15.42
C ILE A 124 2.53 0.76 16.27
N LYS A 125 2.76 1.20 17.52
CA LYS A 125 3.63 0.49 18.47
C LYS A 125 3.14 -0.91 18.78
N LEU A 126 1.82 -1.11 18.91
CA LEU A 126 1.22 -2.42 19.15
C LEU A 126 1.47 -3.38 17.97
N ILE A 127 1.33 -2.90 16.74
CA ILE A 127 1.46 -3.71 15.52
C ILE A 127 2.94 -4.03 15.22
N ARG A 128 3.85 -3.06 15.36
CA ARG A 128 5.29 -3.24 15.07
C ARG A 128 6.06 -3.96 16.19
N GLY A 129 5.51 -4.01 17.41
CA GLY A 129 6.25 -4.47 18.57
C GLY A 129 7.17 -3.38 19.16
N LYS A 130 7.67 -3.64 20.39
CA LYS A 130 8.42 -2.65 21.20
C LYS A 130 9.77 -2.17 20.63
N ASN A 131 10.30 -2.78 19.58
CA ASN A 131 11.69 -2.58 19.14
C ASN A 131 11.95 -1.31 18.31
N ASP A 132 10.90 -0.59 17.84
CA ASP A 132 11.06 0.60 17.00
C ASP A 132 10.73 1.92 17.73
N GLU A 133 11.02 2.02 19.02
CA GLU A 133 10.70 3.23 19.80
C GLU A 133 11.35 4.51 19.28
N ASN A 134 12.53 4.43 18.66
CA ASN A 134 13.31 5.61 18.30
C ASN A 134 12.86 6.33 17.03
N VAL A 135 12.21 5.65 16.09
CA VAL A 135 11.89 6.22 14.76
C VAL A 135 10.66 7.13 14.77
N ILE A 136 9.71 6.88 15.69
CA ILE A 136 8.44 7.64 15.74
C ILE A 136 8.58 8.92 16.58
N TYR A 137 9.39 8.89 17.64
CA TYR A 137 9.63 10.09 18.47
C TYR A 137 10.37 11.18 17.71
N ASP A 138 11.32 10.84 16.84
CA ASP A 138 12.05 11.82 16.02
C ASP A 138 11.11 12.59 15.08
N SER A 139 10.15 11.93 14.44
CA SER A 139 9.24 12.60 13.50
C SER A 139 8.21 13.51 14.17
N VAL A 140 7.81 13.23 15.41
CA VAL A 140 6.85 14.03 16.18
C VAL A 140 7.56 15.11 17.01
N SER A 141 8.78 14.85 17.50
CA SER A 141 9.54 15.79 18.31
C SER A 141 10.10 16.97 17.50
N TYR A 142 10.51 16.75 16.24
CA TYR A 142 10.99 17.82 15.35
C TYR A 142 9.95 18.88 15.02
N THR A 143 8.67 18.54 15.02
CA THR A 143 7.60 19.52 14.80
C THR A 143 7.38 20.44 16.01
N HIS A 144 7.63 19.95 17.23
CA HIS A 144 7.48 20.77 18.44
C HIS A 144 8.67 21.70 18.68
N LEU A 145 9.90 21.25 18.39
CA LEU A 145 11.10 22.07 18.54
C LEU A 145 11.12 23.25 17.56
N ARG A 146 10.70 23.03 16.31
CA ARG A 146 10.63 24.10 15.30
C ARG A 146 9.58 25.16 15.59
N ALA A 147 8.49 24.82 16.29
CA ALA A 147 7.46 25.77 16.72
C ALA A 147 7.94 26.66 17.87
N HIS A 148 8.89 26.20 18.69
CA HIS A 148 9.49 26.99 19.76
C HIS A 148 10.61 27.91 19.27
N GLU A 149 11.43 27.49 18.27
CA GLU A 149 12.49 28.34 17.72
C GLU A 149 11.97 29.56 16.96
N THR A 150 10.84 29.43 16.27
CA THR A 150 10.23 30.59 15.57
C THR A 150 9.59 31.61 16.51
N ARG A 151 9.34 31.25 17.78
CA ARG A 151 8.78 32.17 18.78
C ARG A 151 9.87 32.90 19.60
N GLY A 152 11.10 32.40 19.61
CA GLY A 152 12.24 32.97 20.35
C GLY A 152 13.04 34.07 19.62
N ASN A 153 12.83 34.25 18.29
CA ASN A 153 13.57 35.20 17.47
C ASN A 153 12.80 36.49 17.12
N LEU A 154 11.74 36.81 17.90
CA LEU A 154 11.00 38.08 17.79
C LEU A 154 11.04 38.85 19.09
N VAL A 155 12.27 39.09 19.59
CA VAL A 155 12.56 40.13 20.60
C VAL A 155 13.79 40.88 20.16
#